data_d7424fad897119e4618e11b18c60c248
#
_entry.id   d7424fad897119e4618e11b18c60c248
#
_cell.length_a   1.000
_cell.length_b   1.000
_cell.length_c   1.000
_cell.angle_alpha   90.00
_cell.angle_beta   90.00
_cell.angle_gamma   90.00
#
_symmetry.space_group_name_H-M   'P 1'
#
loop_
_entity.id
_entity.type
_entity.pdbx_description
1 polymer ?
#
loop_
_entity_poly.entity_id
_entity_poly.type
_entity_poly.pdbx_seq_one_letter_code
_entity_poly.pdbx_strand_id
1 'polypeptide(L)'
;MLGAIIGDTVGSVYEFNNTKSLDFPLFSEGSIYTDDSIISLAVAKWLIVDKEHTHRELERIMVEFAERYPNPCGSYGGGFLNWLFYPEKIDKGENSEISTVRYPYKSWGNGSAMRVSAVGWVFDTLEETERVANISASITHNHPEGIKGAQATAAAIYLARTGSSKEDIKNYIESKYGYDLSRNWDDLHLTYGWDSSCQGTVPEAIIAFLSSRNFEDAIRRAVALGGDSDTLACITGAIAEAFYQEIPKEMVLETINRLPKYLRDTLEDFQKMIG
;
A
#
# COMPACT_ATOMS: atom_id res chain seq x y z
N MET A 1 -4.07 8.07 3.91
CA MET A 1 -2.68 7.74 3.56
C MET A 1 -1.75 7.61 4.77
N LEU A 2 -1.89 8.44 5.81
CA LEU A 2 -1.13 8.30 7.05
C LEU A 2 -1.35 6.94 7.72
N GLY A 3 -2.59 6.43 7.68
CA GLY A 3 -2.93 5.11 8.22
C GLY A 3 -2.17 3.96 7.57
N ALA A 4 -1.86 4.07 6.26
CA ALA A 4 -0.99 3.10 5.59
C ALA A 4 0.42 3.08 6.20
N ILE A 5 1.02 4.27 6.38
CA ILE A 5 2.36 4.42 6.94
C ILE A 5 2.41 3.96 8.41
N ILE A 6 1.34 4.20 9.17
CA ILE A 6 1.22 3.70 10.56
C ILE A 6 1.16 2.18 10.56
N GLY A 7 0.34 1.59 9.69
CA GLY A 7 0.21 0.14 9.57
C GLY A 7 1.53 -0.53 9.23
N ASP A 8 2.21 -0.03 8.20
CA ASP A 8 3.56 -0.45 7.80
C ASP A 8 4.54 -0.38 8.98
N THR A 9 4.65 0.78 9.63
CA THR A 9 5.58 0.98 10.75
C THR A 9 5.31 0.06 11.94
N VAL A 10 4.03 -0.16 12.27
CA VAL A 10 3.63 -1.08 13.35
C VAL A 10 3.90 -2.53 12.94
N GLY A 11 3.57 -2.91 11.71
CA GLY A 11 3.72 -4.27 11.20
C GLY A 11 5.16 -4.71 10.98
N SER A 12 6.08 -3.76 10.71
CA SER A 12 7.46 -4.02 10.29
C SER A 12 8.25 -4.97 11.20
N VAL A 13 8.07 -4.90 12.52
CA VAL A 13 8.75 -5.77 13.47
C VAL A 13 8.13 -7.16 13.59
N TYR A 14 6.95 -7.33 13.02
CA TYR A 14 6.19 -8.57 13.06
C TYR A 14 6.22 -9.33 11.73
N GLU A 15 6.78 -8.77 10.66
CA GLU A 15 6.87 -9.39 9.34
C GLU A 15 7.58 -10.76 9.39
N PHE A 16 8.77 -10.81 10.01
CA PHE A 16 9.56 -12.04 10.16
C PHE A 16 9.48 -12.64 11.56
N ASN A 17 8.77 -12.01 12.47
CA ASN A 17 8.56 -12.47 13.85
C ASN A 17 7.07 -12.32 14.21
N ASN A 18 6.23 -13.07 13.50
CA ASN A 18 4.79 -12.96 13.57
C ASN A 18 4.24 -13.13 14.98
N THR A 19 3.20 -12.40 15.30
CA THR A 19 2.36 -12.56 16.49
C THR A 19 0.95 -12.95 16.12
N LYS A 20 0.32 -13.81 16.93
CA LYS A 20 -1.11 -14.12 16.85
C LYS A 20 -1.88 -13.46 17.99
N SER A 21 -1.21 -12.76 18.91
CA SER A 21 -1.88 -12.00 19.96
C SER A 21 -2.40 -10.67 19.43
N LEU A 22 -3.56 -10.24 19.92
CA LEU A 22 -4.03 -8.86 19.74
C LEU A 22 -3.40 -7.90 20.77
N ASP A 23 -2.83 -8.45 21.86
CA ASP A 23 -2.12 -7.69 22.88
C ASP A 23 -0.61 -7.76 22.61
N PHE A 24 -0.13 -6.81 21.82
CA PHE A 24 1.28 -6.64 21.50
C PHE A 24 1.63 -5.12 21.53
N PRO A 25 2.90 -4.76 21.76
CA PRO A 25 3.34 -3.38 21.65
C PRO A 25 3.16 -2.86 20.22
N LEU A 26 2.39 -1.76 20.04
CA LEU A 26 2.18 -1.15 18.72
C LEU A 26 3.49 -0.62 18.15
N PHE A 27 4.33 -0.03 19.00
CA PHE A 27 5.65 0.45 18.61
C PHE A 27 6.70 -0.12 19.57
N SER A 28 7.82 -0.48 18.99
CA SER A 28 9.04 -0.89 19.69
C SER A 28 10.23 -0.08 19.17
N GLU A 29 11.40 -0.29 19.73
CA GLU A 29 12.63 0.35 19.27
C GLU A 29 12.95 -0.02 17.81
N GLY A 30 12.59 -1.25 17.38
CA GLY A 30 12.80 -1.75 16.03
C GLY A 30 11.73 -1.33 15.00
N SER A 31 10.61 -0.73 15.44
CA SER A 31 9.55 -0.31 14.51
C SER A 31 10.04 0.79 13.57
N ILE A 32 9.95 0.55 12.26
CA ILE A 32 10.44 1.45 11.21
C ILE A 32 9.55 1.33 9.97
N TYR A 33 9.52 2.38 9.16
CA TYR A 33 8.91 2.34 7.83
C TYR A 33 9.68 1.39 6.89
N THR A 34 8.96 0.73 5.99
CA THR A 34 9.53 -0.20 5.00
C THR A 34 9.37 0.34 3.58
N ASP A 35 9.54 -0.51 2.56
CA ASP A 35 9.25 -0.14 1.17
C ASP A 35 7.76 0.17 0.95
N ASP A 36 6.85 -0.34 1.77
CA ASP A 36 5.43 0.01 1.76
C ASP A 36 5.23 1.53 1.88
N SER A 37 5.80 2.15 2.92
CA SER A 37 5.74 3.61 3.10
C SER A 37 6.50 4.37 2.03
N ILE A 38 7.71 3.92 1.66
CA ILE A 38 8.56 4.60 0.68
C ILE A 38 7.83 4.69 -0.66
N ILE A 39 7.31 3.58 -1.16
CA ILE A 39 6.69 3.55 -2.49
C ILE A 39 5.25 4.11 -2.46
N SER A 40 4.53 4.01 -1.33
CA SER A 40 3.28 4.76 -1.13
C SER A 40 3.48 6.26 -1.26
N LEU A 41 4.56 6.80 -0.65
CA LEU A 41 4.90 8.21 -0.74
C LEU A 41 5.42 8.60 -2.13
N ALA A 42 6.08 7.69 -2.86
CA ALA A 42 6.42 7.90 -4.26
C ALA A 42 5.15 8.06 -5.12
N VAL A 43 4.13 7.23 -4.92
CA VAL A 43 2.82 7.38 -5.59
C VAL A 43 2.13 8.68 -5.20
N ALA A 44 2.15 9.07 -3.93
CA ALA A 44 1.63 10.36 -3.48
C ALA A 44 2.34 11.55 -4.18
N LYS A 45 3.68 11.50 -4.25
CA LYS A 45 4.46 12.52 -4.96
C LYS A 45 4.09 12.61 -6.43
N TRP A 46 3.91 11.47 -7.10
CA TRP A 46 3.45 11.41 -8.48
C TRP A 46 2.11 12.11 -8.66
N LEU A 47 1.11 11.85 -7.82
CA LEU A 47 -0.21 12.48 -7.87
C LEU A 47 -0.16 14.00 -7.64
N ILE A 48 0.82 14.48 -6.85
CA ILE A 48 1.03 15.93 -6.63
C ILE A 48 1.56 16.60 -7.90
N VAL A 49 2.56 16.00 -8.56
CA VAL A 49 3.35 16.68 -9.60
C VAL A 49 2.88 16.39 -11.02
N ASP A 50 2.24 15.24 -11.26
CA ASP A 50 1.79 14.82 -12.59
C ASP A 50 0.26 14.72 -12.66
N LYS A 51 -0.36 15.72 -13.24
CA LYS A 51 -1.83 15.77 -13.41
C LYS A 51 -2.35 14.89 -14.54
N GLU A 52 -1.48 14.42 -15.43
CA GLU A 52 -1.82 13.49 -16.50
C GLU A 52 -1.70 12.03 -16.09
N HIS A 53 -1.11 11.78 -14.93
CA HIS A 53 -0.90 10.45 -14.35
C HIS A 53 -0.18 9.49 -15.30
N THR A 54 0.97 9.90 -15.82
CA THR A 54 1.74 9.15 -16.80
C THR A 54 2.62 8.07 -16.13
N HIS A 55 2.78 6.92 -16.80
CA HIS A 55 3.73 5.89 -16.37
C HIS A 55 5.17 6.42 -16.32
N ARG A 56 5.54 7.30 -17.27
CA ARG A 56 6.89 7.85 -17.34
C ARG A 56 7.28 8.62 -16.07
N GLU A 57 6.38 9.48 -15.60
CA GLU A 57 6.65 10.27 -14.41
C GLU A 57 6.59 9.42 -13.14
N LEU A 58 5.66 8.46 -13.06
CA LEU A 58 5.62 7.50 -11.97
C LEU A 58 6.90 6.67 -11.88
N GLU A 59 7.42 6.16 -13.02
CA GLU A 59 8.70 5.45 -13.09
C GLU A 59 9.84 6.32 -12.53
N ARG A 60 9.96 7.54 -13.04
CA ARG A 60 11.00 8.47 -12.60
C ARG A 60 10.97 8.68 -11.09
N ILE A 61 9.80 8.90 -10.53
CA ILE A 61 9.63 9.17 -9.09
C ILE A 61 9.90 7.91 -8.26
N MET A 62 9.41 6.74 -8.67
CA MET A 62 9.70 5.48 -7.97
C MET A 62 11.21 5.20 -7.92
N VAL A 63 11.91 5.43 -9.03
CA VAL A 63 13.37 5.27 -9.08
C VAL A 63 14.06 6.28 -8.18
N GLU A 64 13.66 7.56 -8.20
CA GLU A 64 14.19 8.60 -7.33
C GLU A 64 14.06 8.24 -5.84
N PHE A 65 12.88 7.74 -5.42
CA PHE A 65 12.66 7.33 -4.04
C PHE A 65 13.50 6.10 -3.68
N ALA A 66 13.58 5.12 -4.56
CA ALA A 66 14.38 3.91 -4.33
C ALA A 66 15.89 4.21 -4.28
N GLU A 67 16.40 5.12 -5.11
CA GLU A 67 17.80 5.57 -5.05
C GLU A 67 18.11 6.31 -3.74
N ARG A 68 17.14 7.04 -3.20
CA ARG A 68 17.27 7.72 -1.90
C ARG A 68 17.20 6.77 -0.72
N TYR A 69 16.44 5.68 -0.86
CA TYR A 69 16.24 4.64 0.15
C TYR A 69 16.54 3.25 -0.42
N PRO A 70 17.80 2.96 -0.79
CA PRO A 70 18.13 1.76 -1.57
C PRO A 70 18.02 0.44 -0.78
N ASN A 71 18.00 0.50 0.54
CA ASN A 71 17.98 -0.66 1.43
C ASN A 71 16.92 -0.46 2.53
N PRO A 72 15.62 -0.50 2.21
CA PRO A 72 14.58 -0.44 3.24
C PRO A 72 14.62 -1.68 4.13
N CYS A 73 14.04 -1.58 5.33
CA CYS A 73 13.80 -2.74 6.16
C CYS A 73 12.90 -3.74 5.38
N GLY A 74 13.15 -5.04 5.47
CA GLY A 74 12.44 -6.06 4.70
C GLY A 74 12.93 -6.18 3.24
N SER A 75 13.58 -5.13 2.69
CA SER A 75 14.01 -5.03 1.29
C SER A 75 12.85 -4.86 0.30
N TYR A 76 13.15 -4.35 -0.88
CA TYR A 76 12.20 -4.40 -2.00
C TYR A 76 12.02 -5.84 -2.48
N GLY A 77 10.80 -6.21 -2.88
CA GLY A 77 10.57 -7.51 -3.50
C GLY A 77 11.47 -7.73 -4.72
N GLY A 78 12.01 -8.95 -4.89
CA GLY A 78 13.07 -9.24 -5.87
C GLY A 78 12.77 -8.82 -7.32
N GLY A 79 11.52 -8.96 -7.79
CA GLY A 79 11.10 -8.48 -9.11
C GLY A 79 11.13 -6.96 -9.22
N PHE A 80 10.70 -6.26 -8.15
CA PHE A 80 10.70 -4.81 -8.10
C PHE A 80 12.12 -4.24 -7.99
N LEU A 81 12.99 -4.88 -7.21
CA LEU A 81 14.40 -4.53 -7.09
C LEU A 81 15.12 -4.63 -8.46
N ASN A 82 14.84 -5.69 -9.23
CA ASN A 82 15.37 -5.83 -10.58
C ASN A 82 14.85 -4.71 -11.50
N TRP A 83 13.55 -4.42 -11.44
CA TRP A 83 12.94 -3.35 -12.22
C TRP A 83 13.52 -1.96 -11.89
N LEU A 84 13.80 -1.68 -10.60
CA LEU A 84 14.38 -0.41 -10.15
C LEU A 84 15.82 -0.23 -10.64
N PHE A 85 16.69 -1.20 -10.37
CA PHE A 85 18.15 -1.01 -10.45
C PHE A 85 18.81 -1.66 -11.66
N TYR A 86 18.08 -2.53 -12.39
CA TYR A 86 18.61 -3.25 -13.54
C TYR A 86 17.74 -3.08 -14.80
N PRO A 87 17.51 -1.82 -15.27
CA PRO A 87 16.72 -1.57 -16.48
C PRO A 87 17.40 -2.16 -17.72
N GLU A 88 16.61 -2.53 -18.72
CA GLU A 88 17.14 -2.97 -20.00
C GLU A 88 17.85 -1.81 -20.72
N LYS A 89 19.02 -2.09 -21.30
CA LYS A 89 19.77 -1.14 -22.09
C LYS A 89 19.42 -1.31 -23.56
N ILE A 90 18.95 -0.25 -24.19
CA ILE A 90 18.66 -0.24 -25.63
C ILE A 90 19.75 0.56 -26.34
N ASP A 91 20.45 -0.10 -27.27
CA ASP A 91 21.36 0.55 -28.19
C ASP A 91 20.57 1.14 -29.39
N LYS A 92 20.60 2.43 -29.55
CA LYS A 92 19.90 3.15 -30.63
C LYS A 92 20.75 3.38 -31.89
N GLY A 93 21.91 2.70 -32.04
CA GLY A 93 22.78 2.77 -33.21
C GLY A 93 24.02 3.68 -33.00
N GLU A 94 24.90 3.75 -34.01
CA GLU A 94 26.31 4.20 -33.94
C GLU A 94 26.59 5.62 -33.39
N ASN A 95 25.57 6.43 -33.10
CA ASN A 95 25.76 7.80 -32.54
C ASN A 95 24.76 8.11 -31.40
N SER A 96 24.11 7.14 -30.79
CA SER A 96 23.08 7.38 -29.79
C SER A 96 23.53 7.00 -28.39
N GLU A 97 23.13 7.83 -27.44
CA GLU A 97 23.22 7.54 -26.03
C GLU A 97 22.50 6.22 -25.69
N ILE A 98 23.10 5.38 -24.86
CA ILE A 98 22.45 4.19 -24.33
C ILE A 98 21.24 4.68 -23.53
N SER A 99 20.03 4.37 -24.01
CA SER A 99 18.82 4.63 -23.25
C SER A 99 18.45 3.40 -22.41
N THR A 100 17.89 3.63 -21.24
CA THR A 100 17.38 2.57 -20.39
C THR A 100 15.86 2.54 -20.45
N VAL A 101 15.29 1.34 -20.47
CA VAL A 101 13.83 1.11 -20.49
C VAL A 101 13.48 0.08 -19.43
N ARG A 102 12.39 0.33 -18.74
CA ARG A 102 11.79 -0.58 -17.75
C ARG A 102 10.48 -1.11 -18.29
N TYR A 103 10.32 -2.42 -18.27
CA TYR A 103 9.09 -3.09 -18.69
C TYR A 103 8.36 -3.66 -17.47
N PRO A 104 7.02 -3.66 -17.48
CA PRO A 104 6.26 -4.39 -16.48
C PRO A 104 6.61 -5.89 -16.53
N TYR A 105 6.71 -6.53 -15.38
CA TYR A 105 7.16 -7.92 -15.27
C TYR A 105 6.07 -8.89 -14.80
N LYS A 106 4.79 -8.54 -15.03
CA LYS A 106 3.61 -9.36 -14.74
C LYS A 106 3.52 -9.85 -13.30
N SER A 107 3.96 -9.01 -12.35
CA SER A 107 3.79 -9.32 -10.93
C SER A 107 2.31 -9.39 -10.55
N TRP A 108 1.97 -10.33 -9.69
CA TRP A 108 0.72 -10.43 -8.95
C TRP A 108 0.92 -10.22 -7.45
N GLY A 109 2.12 -9.79 -7.05
CA GLY A 109 2.48 -9.48 -5.67
C GLY A 109 1.65 -8.33 -5.10
N ASN A 110 1.56 -8.26 -3.77
CA ASN A 110 0.80 -7.26 -3.03
C ASN A 110 1.40 -5.84 -3.12
N GLY A 111 2.61 -5.69 -3.67
CA GLY A 111 3.30 -4.41 -3.86
C GLY A 111 2.54 -3.37 -4.69
N SER A 112 1.57 -3.76 -5.52
CA SER A 112 0.66 -2.81 -6.18
C SER A 112 -0.42 -2.29 -5.25
N ALA A 113 -0.92 -3.13 -4.34
CA ALA A 113 -1.98 -2.80 -3.39
C ALA A 113 -1.45 -1.98 -2.19
N MET A 114 -0.27 -2.33 -1.65
CA MET A 114 0.33 -1.63 -0.53
C MET A 114 0.55 -0.13 -0.82
N ARG A 115 1.02 0.18 -2.04
CA ARG A 115 1.42 1.55 -2.42
C ARG A 115 0.31 2.45 -2.94
N VAL A 116 -0.91 1.92 -3.14
CA VAL A 116 -1.98 2.63 -3.85
C VAL A 116 -2.80 3.58 -2.96
N SER A 117 -2.51 3.63 -1.66
CA SER A 117 -3.34 4.33 -0.67
C SER A 117 -3.65 5.77 -1.04
N ALA A 118 -2.67 6.52 -1.58
CA ALA A 118 -2.85 7.91 -2.00
C ALA A 118 -3.92 8.06 -3.09
N VAL A 119 -4.03 7.11 -4.02
CA VAL A 119 -5.00 7.16 -5.12
C VAL A 119 -6.44 7.18 -4.60
N GLY A 120 -6.75 6.42 -3.55
CA GLY A 120 -8.08 6.39 -2.95
C GLY A 120 -8.56 7.72 -2.35
N TRP A 121 -7.65 8.71 -2.17
CA TRP A 121 -7.95 10.01 -1.57
C TRP A 121 -8.20 11.14 -2.56
N VAL A 122 -7.73 11.04 -3.81
CA VAL A 122 -7.56 12.21 -4.70
C VAL A 122 -8.79 12.48 -5.58
N PHE A 123 -9.47 11.45 -6.05
CA PHE A 123 -10.46 11.60 -7.12
C PHE A 123 -11.89 11.69 -6.62
N ASP A 124 -12.73 12.43 -7.34
CA ASP A 124 -14.14 12.65 -7.00
C ASP A 124 -15.06 11.50 -7.42
N THR A 125 -14.57 10.58 -8.26
CA THR A 125 -15.35 9.44 -8.72
C THR A 125 -14.60 8.12 -8.49
N LEU A 126 -15.38 7.06 -8.24
CA LEU A 126 -14.85 5.71 -8.07
C LEU A 126 -14.19 5.19 -9.36
N GLU A 127 -14.78 5.50 -10.53
CA GLU A 127 -14.27 5.12 -11.83
C GLU A 127 -12.87 5.68 -12.08
N GLU A 128 -12.66 6.97 -11.78
CA GLU A 128 -11.36 7.61 -11.92
C GLU A 128 -10.35 7.07 -10.91
N THR A 129 -10.77 6.80 -9.68
CA THR A 129 -9.95 6.15 -8.66
C THR A 129 -9.46 4.79 -9.14
N GLU A 130 -10.34 3.94 -9.67
CA GLU A 130 -9.99 2.63 -10.22
C GLU A 130 -9.09 2.73 -11.46
N ARG A 131 -9.34 3.72 -12.33
CA ARG A 131 -8.52 3.98 -13.52
C ARG A 131 -7.07 4.31 -13.14
N VAL A 132 -6.90 5.23 -12.19
CA VAL A 132 -5.56 5.66 -11.77
C VAL A 132 -4.86 4.59 -10.92
N ALA A 133 -5.61 3.81 -10.13
CA ALA A 133 -5.08 2.63 -9.44
C ALA A 133 -4.50 1.60 -10.43
N ASN A 134 -5.19 1.37 -11.56
CA ASN A 134 -4.67 0.52 -12.65
C ASN A 134 -3.35 1.09 -13.21
N ILE A 135 -3.27 2.40 -13.47
CA ILE A 135 -2.03 3.03 -13.98
C ILE A 135 -0.90 2.82 -12.96
N SER A 136 -1.15 3.07 -11.67
CA SER A 136 -0.16 2.85 -10.61
C SER A 136 0.32 1.39 -10.53
N ALA A 137 -0.57 0.43 -10.72
CA ALA A 137 -0.23 -0.99 -10.69
C ALA A 137 0.54 -1.43 -11.93
N SER A 138 0.01 -1.11 -13.13
CA SER A 138 0.43 -1.70 -14.39
C SER A 138 1.85 -1.37 -14.84
N ILE A 139 2.49 -0.39 -14.23
CA ILE A 139 3.91 -0.06 -14.49
C ILE A 139 4.86 -1.21 -14.10
N THR A 140 4.44 -2.07 -13.16
CA THR A 140 5.20 -3.24 -12.68
C THR A 140 4.32 -4.48 -12.56
N HIS A 141 3.14 -4.34 -11.96
CA HIS A 141 2.20 -5.39 -11.60
C HIS A 141 1.05 -5.46 -12.62
N ASN A 142 1.41 -5.68 -13.90
CA ASN A 142 0.43 -5.75 -15.00
C ASN A 142 -0.23 -7.13 -15.17
N HIS A 143 -0.09 -8.02 -14.17
CA HIS A 143 -0.91 -9.23 -14.08
C HIS A 143 -2.33 -8.85 -13.63
N PRO A 144 -3.41 -9.54 -14.10
CA PRO A 144 -4.78 -9.24 -13.69
C PRO A 144 -4.97 -9.17 -12.18
N GLU A 145 -4.38 -10.08 -11.40
CA GLU A 145 -4.46 -10.08 -9.93
C GLU A 145 -3.71 -8.88 -9.30
N GLY A 146 -2.58 -8.46 -9.86
CA GLY A 146 -1.85 -7.28 -9.39
C GLY A 146 -2.63 -5.99 -9.61
N ILE A 147 -3.27 -5.84 -10.78
CA ILE A 147 -4.15 -4.70 -11.09
C ILE A 147 -5.39 -4.73 -10.18
N LYS A 148 -6.02 -5.91 -10.06
CA LYS A 148 -7.21 -6.12 -9.24
C LYS A 148 -6.96 -5.73 -7.78
N GLY A 149 -5.83 -6.15 -7.20
CA GLY A 149 -5.48 -5.82 -5.81
C GLY A 149 -5.36 -4.32 -5.56
N ALA A 150 -4.68 -3.60 -6.45
CA ALA A 150 -4.57 -2.14 -6.36
C ALA A 150 -5.92 -1.44 -6.51
N GLN A 151 -6.73 -1.84 -7.50
CA GLN A 151 -8.05 -1.27 -7.72
C GLN A 151 -8.99 -1.53 -6.54
N ALA A 152 -9.02 -2.75 -6.00
CA ALA A 152 -9.84 -3.10 -4.86
C ALA A 152 -9.47 -2.30 -3.59
N THR A 153 -8.16 -2.14 -3.33
CA THR A 153 -7.67 -1.34 -2.21
C THR A 153 -8.04 0.14 -2.36
N ALA A 154 -7.79 0.73 -3.53
CA ALA A 154 -8.14 2.13 -3.79
C ALA A 154 -9.65 2.38 -3.73
N ALA A 155 -10.46 1.46 -4.27
CA ALA A 155 -11.92 1.51 -4.21
C ALA A 155 -12.43 1.44 -2.77
N ALA A 156 -11.88 0.54 -1.94
CA ALA A 156 -12.25 0.44 -0.53
C ALA A 156 -11.95 1.74 0.23
N ILE A 157 -10.80 2.38 -0.03
CA ILE A 157 -10.45 3.68 0.56
C ILE A 157 -11.41 4.78 0.08
N TYR A 158 -11.70 4.84 -1.21
CA TYR A 158 -12.64 5.80 -1.78
C TYR A 158 -14.03 5.67 -1.14
N LEU A 159 -14.58 4.47 -1.12
CA LEU A 159 -15.90 4.19 -0.53
C LEU A 159 -15.94 4.55 0.96
N ALA A 160 -14.88 4.19 1.71
CA ALA A 160 -14.77 4.51 3.12
C ALA A 160 -14.79 6.02 3.38
N ARG A 161 -13.96 6.80 2.67
CA ARG A 161 -13.89 8.26 2.87
C ARG A 161 -15.14 9.02 2.39
N THR A 162 -15.90 8.42 1.47
CA THR A 162 -17.16 9.01 0.95
C THR A 162 -18.40 8.59 1.74
N GLY A 163 -18.21 7.88 2.88
CA GLY A 163 -19.26 7.59 3.84
C GLY A 163 -20.03 6.29 3.58
N SER A 164 -19.51 5.39 2.76
CA SER A 164 -20.10 4.04 2.60
C SER A 164 -19.98 3.25 3.90
N SER A 165 -21.00 2.43 4.19
CA SER A 165 -20.92 1.49 5.32
C SER A 165 -19.93 0.35 5.03
N LYS A 166 -19.50 -0.36 6.09
CA LYS A 166 -18.68 -1.57 5.93
C LYS A 166 -19.34 -2.63 5.04
N GLU A 167 -20.66 -2.75 5.15
CA GLU A 167 -21.44 -3.69 4.34
C GLU A 167 -21.44 -3.26 2.86
N ASP A 168 -21.59 -1.97 2.56
CA ASP A 168 -21.53 -1.47 1.18
C ASP A 168 -20.15 -1.67 0.58
N ILE A 169 -19.07 -1.40 1.35
CA ILE A 169 -17.70 -1.65 0.93
C ILE A 169 -17.49 -3.13 0.63
N LYS A 170 -17.91 -4.02 1.54
CA LYS A 170 -17.83 -5.46 1.36
C LYS A 170 -18.53 -5.89 0.08
N ASN A 171 -19.80 -5.52 -0.07
CA ASN A 171 -20.63 -5.91 -1.21
C ASN A 171 -20.04 -5.42 -2.55
N TYR A 172 -19.50 -4.19 -2.57
CA TYR A 172 -18.84 -3.67 -3.76
C TYR A 172 -17.61 -4.50 -4.12
N ILE A 173 -16.73 -4.73 -3.16
CA ILE A 173 -15.47 -5.46 -3.38
C ILE A 173 -15.73 -6.92 -3.80
N GLU A 174 -16.68 -7.60 -3.15
CA GLU A 174 -17.06 -8.96 -3.53
C GLU A 174 -17.65 -9.02 -4.95
N SER A 175 -18.57 -8.13 -5.27
CA SER A 175 -19.25 -8.14 -6.57
C SER A 175 -18.36 -7.73 -7.73
N LYS A 176 -17.49 -6.74 -7.52
CA LYS A 176 -16.65 -6.17 -8.58
C LYS A 176 -15.36 -6.98 -8.81
N TYR A 177 -14.74 -7.42 -7.72
CA TYR A 177 -13.41 -8.04 -7.77
C TYR A 177 -13.43 -9.54 -7.46
N GLY A 178 -14.55 -10.08 -6.98
CA GLY A 178 -14.68 -11.52 -6.72
C GLY A 178 -13.86 -12.01 -5.53
N TYR A 179 -13.48 -11.13 -4.63
CA TYR A 179 -12.85 -11.53 -3.36
C TYR A 179 -13.90 -12.09 -2.41
N ASP A 180 -13.59 -13.18 -1.71
CA ASP A 180 -14.45 -13.74 -0.66
C ASP A 180 -14.16 -13.02 0.68
N LEU A 181 -14.99 -12.06 1.03
CA LEU A 181 -14.93 -11.33 2.30
C LEU A 181 -15.96 -11.84 3.32
N SER A 182 -16.62 -12.97 3.05
CA SER A 182 -17.57 -13.59 3.98
C SER A 182 -16.89 -14.41 5.08
N ARG A 183 -15.60 -14.70 4.94
CA ARG A 183 -14.81 -15.46 5.91
C ARG A 183 -14.72 -14.73 7.25
N ASN A 184 -14.84 -15.48 8.34
CA ASN A 184 -14.71 -14.94 9.68
C ASN A 184 -13.25 -14.64 10.02
N TRP A 185 -12.99 -13.46 10.61
CA TRP A 185 -11.64 -13.06 11.01
C TRP A 185 -11.03 -14.04 12.05
N ASP A 186 -11.82 -14.54 13.00
CA ASP A 186 -11.32 -15.46 14.03
C ASP A 186 -10.82 -16.78 13.44
N ASP A 187 -11.50 -17.31 12.43
CA ASP A 187 -11.10 -18.54 11.72
C ASP A 187 -9.86 -18.26 10.85
N LEU A 188 -9.86 -17.13 10.16
CA LEU A 188 -8.74 -16.68 9.33
C LEU A 188 -7.48 -16.46 10.15
N HIS A 189 -7.62 -15.81 11.30
CA HIS A 189 -6.53 -15.54 12.25
C HIS A 189 -5.80 -16.82 12.69
N LEU A 190 -6.50 -17.94 12.86
CA LEU A 190 -5.91 -19.20 13.26
C LEU A 190 -5.18 -19.93 12.13
N THR A 191 -5.57 -19.70 10.89
CA THR A 191 -5.14 -20.48 9.72
C THR A 191 -4.26 -19.74 8.74
N TYR A 192 -4.33 -18.41 8.73
CA TYR A 192 -3.55 -17.60 7.78
C TYR A 192 -2.05 -17.67 8.07
N GLY A 193 -1.29 -17.73 7.00
CA GLY A 193 0.17 -17.76 7.01
C GLY A 193 0.76 -16.76 6.02
N TRP A 194 2.01 -16.99 5.65
CA TRP A 194 2.73 -16.10 4.72
C TRP A 194 2.14 -16.19 3.30
N ASP A 195 1.70 -15.03 2.78
CA ASP A 195 1.33 -14.86 1.38
C ASP A 195 1.62 -13.40 0.97
N SER A 196 2.43 -13.20 -0.05
CA SER A 196 2.79 -11.89 -0.60
C SER A 196 2.10 -11.60 -1.94
N SER A 197 1.07 -12.36 -2.29
CA SER A 197 0.25 -12.11 -3.48
C SER A 197 -0.92 -11.17 -3.19
N CYS A 198 -1.38 -10.42 -4.20
CA CYS A 198 -2.59 -9.60 -4.06
C CYS A 198 -3.81 -10.43 -3.64
N GLN A 199 -3.99 -11.62 -4.23
CA GLN A 199 -5.14 -12.47 -3.94
C GLN A 199 -5.11 -13.11 -2.55
N GLY A 200 -3.93 -13.21 -1.93
CA GLY A 200 -3.77 -13.73 -0.56
C GLY A 200 -3.62 -12.64 0.50
N THR A 201 -3.32 -11.41 0.14
CA THR A 201 -3.12 -10.30 1.09
C THR A 201 -4.32 -9.35 1.15
N VAL A 202 -4.84 -8.92 -0.02
CA VAL A 202 -5.85 -7.84 -0.09
C VAL A 202 -7.17 -8.23 0.57
N PRO A 203 -7.78 -9.41 0.29
CA PRO A 203 -9.02 -9.79 0.97
C PRO A 203 -8.82 -9.94 2.48
N GLU A 204 -7.70 -10.46 2.95
CA GLU A 204 -7.38 -10.62 4.37
C GLU A 204 -7.25 -9.26 5.08
N ALA A 205 -6.58 -8.31 4.45
CA ALA A 205 -6.48 -6.95 4.96
C ALA A 205 -7.86 -6.25 5.05
N ILE A 206 -8.72 -6.45 4.04
CA ILE A 206 -10.09 -5.92 4.05
C ILE A 206 -10.92 -6.61 5.14
N ILE A 207 -10.81 -7.93 5.35
CA ILE A 207 -11.50 -8.65 6.43
C ILE A 207 -11.05 -8.14 7.80
N ALA A 208 -9.75 -7.87 8.00
CA ALA A 208 -9.25 -7.27 9.24
C ALA A 208 -9.91 -5.91 9.51
N PHE A 209 -10.02 -5.04 8.48
CA PHE A 209 -10.75 -3.78 8.57
C PHE A 209 -12.24 -3.99 8.87
N LEU A 210 -12.92 -4.86 8.13
CA LEU A 210 -14.37 -5.09 8.30
C LEU A 210 -14.71 -5.57 9.71
N SER A 211 -13.83 -6.37 10.31
CA SER A 211 -14.01 -6.94 11.65
C SER A 211 -13.59 -5.99 12.79
N SER A 212 -12.98 -4.84 12.48
CA SER A 212 -12.44 -3.90 13.48
C SER A 212 -13.52 -2.96 14.04
N ARG A 213 -13.25 -2.35 15.19
CA ARG A 213 -14.14 -1.42 15.90
C ARG A 213 -13.66 0.03 15.86
N ASN A 214 -12.36 0.25 15.65
CA ASN A 214 -11.69 1.53 15.52
C ASN A 214 -10.36 1.35 14.78
N PHE A 215 -9.63 2.43 14.55
CA PHE A 215 -8.37 2.42 13.81
C PHE A 215 -7.32 1.49 14.45
N GLU A 216 -7.07 1.61 15.76
CA GLU A 216 -6.09 0.77 16.45
C GLU A 216 -6.46 -0.72 16.38
N ASP A 217 -7.74 -1.07 16.60
CA ASP A 217 -8.23 -2.46 16.49
C ASP A 217 -8.03 -3.01 15.07
N ALA A 218 -8.17 -2.16 14.03
CA ALA A 218 -7.90 -2.56 12.65
C ALA A 218 -6.42 -2.94 12.44
N ILE A 219 -5.49 -2.11 12.92
CA ILE A 219 -4.06 -2.39 12.85
C ILE A 219 -3.71 -3.66 13.62
N ARG A 220 -4.20 -3.80 14.85
CA ARG A 220 -3.97 -5.00 15.66
C ARG A 220 -4.46 -6.27 14.99
N ARG A 221 -5.65 -6.23 14.40
CA ARG A 221 -6.21 -7.37 13.67
C ARG A 221 -5.42 -7.73 12.43
N ALA A 222 -4.93 -6.75 11.67
CA ALA A 222 -4.09 -6.99 10.51
C ALA A 222 -2.76 -7.65 10.88
N VAL A 223 -2.05 -7.09 11.86
CA VAL A 223 -0.77 -7.64 12.34
C VAL A 223 -0.95 -9.04 12.94
N ALA A 224 -2.01 -9.27 13.74
CA ALA A 224 -2.28 -10.55 14.37
C ALA A 224 -2.67 -11.66 13.38
N LEU A 225 -3.04 -11.35 12.12
CA LEU A 225 -3.13 -12.37 11.07
C LEU A 225 -1.78 -13.06 10.84
N GLY A 226 -0.69 -12.36 11.08
CA GLY A 226 0.66 -12.85 10.78
C GLY A 226 0.98 -12.80 9.29
N GLY A 227 1.99 -13.54 8.84
CA GLY A 227 2.45 -13.49 7.45
C GLY A 227 3.15 -12.16 7.15
N ASP A 228 2.85 -11.56 6.03
CA ASP A 228 3.33 -10.26 5.53
C ASP A 228 2.60 -9.13 6.29
N SER A 229 2.98 -8.96 7.56
CA SER A 229 2.16 -8.19 8.53
C SER A 229 2.26 -6.68 8.36
N ASP A 230 3.35 -6.14 7.84
CA ASP A 230 3.49 -4.74 7.49
C ASP A 230 2.59 -4.37 6.31
N THR A 231 2.62 -5.17 5.23
CA THR A 231 1.73 -4.97 4.07
C THR A 231 0.25 -5.16 4.43
N LEU A 232 -0.10 -6.20 5.21
CA LEU A 232 -1.47 -6.37 5.71
C LEU A 232 -1.95 -5.16 6.50
N ALA A 233 -1.11 -4.66 7.44
CA ALA A 233 -1.44 -3.51 8.26
C ALA A 233 -1.40 -2.19 7.47
N CYS A 234 -0.54 -2.06 6.46
CA CYS A 234 -0.49 -0.94 5.54
C CYS A 234 -1.83 -0.79 4.78
N ILE A 235 -2.29 -1.86 4.14
CA ILE A 235 -3.56 -1.86 3.39
C ILE A 235 -4.75 -1.63 4.33
N THR A 236 -4.80 -2.37 5.45
CA THR A 236 -5.86 -2.24 6.45
C THR A 236 -5.92 -0.83 7.03
N GLY A 237 -4.76 -0.27 7.40
CA GLY A 237 -4.63 1.07 7.97
C GLY A 237 -5.07 2.17 7.00
N ALA A 238 -4.78 2.01 5.70
CA ALA A 238 -5.23 2.94 4.67
C ALA A 238 -6.76 3.04 4.59
N ILE A 239 -7.44 1.88 4.65
CA ILE A 239 -8.91 1.82 4.61
C ILE A 239 -9.51 2.30 5.94
N ALA A 240 -8.92 1.88 7.08
CA ALA A 240 -9.38 2.26 8.41
C ALA A 240 -9.27 3.77 8.68
N GLU A 241 -8.19 4.44 8.22
CA GLU A 241 -8.06 5.90 8.27
C GLU A 241 -9.21 6.58 7.55
N ALA A 242 -9.51 6.13 6.34
CA ALA A 242 -10.57 6.70 5.50
C ALA A 242 -11.96 6.51 6.12
N PHE A 243 -12.18 5.39 6.78
CA PHE A 243 -13.47 5.04 7.37
C PHE A 243 -13.71 5.68 8.74
N TYR A 244 -12.76 5.54 9.65
CA TYR A 244 -12.91 6.03 11.03
C TYR A 244 -12.63 7.53 11.17
N GLN A 245 -11.81 8.09 10.27
CA GLN A 245 -11.41 9.51 10.26
C GLN A 245 -10.75 9.99 11.57
N GLU A 246 -10.49 9.07 12.48
CA GLU A 246 -9.87 9.31 13.79
C GLU A 246 -8.72 8.33 13.99
N ILE A 247 -7.51 8.85 14.14
CA ILE A 247 -6.31 8.10 14.47
C ILE A 247 -5.82 8.53 15.85
N PRO A 248 -5.49 7.60 16.78
CA PRO A 248 -4.91 7.95 18.06
C PRO A 248 -3.65 8.83 17.88
N LYS A 249 -3.60 9.96 18.59
CA LYS A 249 -2.52 10.96 18.46
C LYS A 249 -1.14 10.38 18.72
N GLU A 250 -1.05 9.44 19.64
CA GLU A 250 0.21 8.76 19.96
C GLU A 250 0.73 7.97 18.76
N MET A 251 -0.14 7.23 18.05
CA MET A 251 0.24 6.49 16.84
C MET A 251 0.75 7.42 15.72
N VAL A 252 0.10 8.58 15.59
CA VAL A 252 0.55 9.61 14.63
C VAL A 252 1.94 10.12 14.99
N LEU A 253 2.17 10.53 16.24
CA LEU A 253 3.43 11.09 16.71
C LEU A 253 4.57 10.08 16.60
N GLU A 254 4.35 8.84 17.05
CA GLU A 254 5.33 7.77 16.98
C GLU A 254 5.76 7.47 15.54
N THR A 255 4.81 7.44 14.62
CA THR A 255 5.11 7.21 13.19
C THR A 255 5.85 8.38 12.56
N ILE A 256 5.35 9.62 12.74
CA ILE A 256 5.96 10.82 12.15
C ILE A 256 7.41 11.01 12.64
N ASN A 257 7.69 10.71 13.90
CA ASN A 257 9.04 10.83 14.47
C ASN A 257 10.04 9.83 13.86
N ARG A 258 9.56 8.70 13.32
CA ARG A 258 10.39 7.68 12.66
C ARG A 258 10.65 7.95 11.19
N LEU A 259 9.85 8.82 10.56
CA LEU A 259 10.03 9.16 9.15
C LEU A 259 11.18 10.15 8.95
N PRO A 260 12.07 9.94 7.99
CA PRO A 260 13.04 10.95 7.58
C PRO A 260 12.35 12.17 6.95
N LYS A 261 13.03 13.30 7.01
CA LYS A 261 12.47 14.61 6.60
C LYS A 261 11.81 14.57 5.21
N TYR A 262 12.46 13.95 4.22
CA TYR A 262 11.94 13.91 2.85
C TYR A 262 10.60 13.19 2.74
N LEU A 263 10.44 12.06 3.44
CA LEU A 263 9.18 11.32 3.48
C LEU A 263 8.08 12.09 4.23
N ARG A 264 8.43 12.77 5.34
CA ARG A 264 7.50 13.64 6.06
C ARG A 264 7.02 14.82 5.22
N ASP A 265 7.96 15.52 4.57
CA ASP A 265 7.62 16.65 3.70
C ASP A 265 6.67 16.20 2.56
N THR A 266 6.92 15.03 1.97
CA THR A 266 6.04 14.47 0.93
C THR A 266 4.64 14.14 1.47
N LEU A 267 4.56 13.56 2.67
CA LEU A 267 3.29 13.29 3.33
C LEU A 267 2.51 14.58 3.61
N GLU A 268 3.18 15.60 4.16
CA GLU A 268 2.58 16.90 4.44
C GLU A 268 2.07 17.60 3.17
N ASP A 269 2.85 17.56 2.09
CA ASP A 269 2.45 18.11 0.80
C ASP A 269 1.23 17.40 0.23
N PHE A 270 1.17 16.07 0.38
CA PHE A 270 0.00 15.31 -0.02
C PHE A 270 -1.23 15.64 0.82
N GLN A 271 -1.08 15.74 2.15
CA GLN A 271 -2.18 16.13 3.03
C GLN A 271 -2.73 17.53 2.70
N LYS A 272 -1.87 18.51 2.40
CA LYS A 272 -2.29 19.84 1.92
C LYS A 272 -3.04 19.79 0.58
N MET A 273 -2.70 18.85 -0.29
CA MET A 273 -3.35 18.71 -1.60
C MET A 273 -4.79 18.18 -1.49
N ILE A 274 -5.03 17.29 -0.52
CA ILE A 274 -6.37 16.67 -0.35
C ILE A 274 -7.29 17.41 0.61
N GLY A 275 -6.82 18.48 1.28
CA GLY A 275 -7.59 19.35 2.19
C GLY A 275 -7.41 19.01 3.63
#